data_05ef59b60b01f70ca30349479f646f8c
#
_entry.id   05ef59b60b01f70ca30349479f646f8c
#
_cell.length_a   1.000
_cell.length_b   1.000
_cell.length_c   1.000
_cell.angle_alpha   90.00
_cell.angle_beta   90.00
_cell.angle_gamma   90.00
#
_symmetry.space_group_name_H-M   'P 1'
#
loop_
_entity.id
_entity.type
_entity.pdbx_description
1 polymer ?
#
loop_
_entity_poly.entity_id
_entity_poly.type
_entity_poly.pdbx_seq_one_letter_code
_entity_poly.pdbx_strand_id
1 'polypeptide(L)'
;IKSLLFIWTCSLPVLFYLLLGKQYGQVLSLMVALLQALILFSKSSLEPLNSVNFLLNFSFTYICIWAVSHTFENSRAEYGQRLENLALLDPLTGAGNRLAMTHYFEVELKNKNGLFILMLDLDYFKNINDQYGHDVGDRILIEVTSFFRQRISKGYVFRIGGEEFAIFLPSSDPRSAYEFADMLREHLATTIHNIDEQVINLTISIGVACYMPNQTLKNFIKRADDALYQAKQQGRNKVVTAYELSQESIEHNKAS
;
A
#
# COMPACT_ATOMS: atom_id res chain seq x y z
N ILE A 1 36.83 -11.33 -38.76
CA ILE A 1 35.50 -10.67 -38.77
C ILE A 1 34.39 -11.60 -38.28
N LYS A 2 34.40 -12.92 -38.64
CA LYS A 2 33.35 -13.87 -38.21
C LYS A 2 33.35 -14.18 -36.69
N SER A 3 34.49 -14.15 -36.02
CA SER A 3 34.63 -14.37 -34.57
C SER A 3 34.15 -13.17 -33.74
N LEU A 4 34.23 -11.95 -34.25
CA LEU A 4 33.75 -10.73 -33.55
C LEU A 4 32.24 -10.69 -33.40
N LEU A 5 31.49 -11.22 -34.35
CA LEU A 5 30.01 -11.27 -34.28
C LEU A 5 29.51 -12.13 -33.10
N PHE A 6 30.23 -13.20 -32.73
CA PHE A 6 29.86 -14.04 -31.59
C PHE A 6 30.05 -13.33 -30.25
N ILE A 7 31.02 -12.42 -30.13
CA ILE A 7 31.26 -11.68 -28.87
C ILE A 7 30.05 -10.79 -28.53
N TRP A 8 29.45 -10.15 -29.55
CA TRP A 8 28.28 -9.31 -29.35
C TRP A 8 27.04 -10.09 -28.89
N THR A 9 26.95 -11.38 -29.22
CA THR A 9 25.81 -12.19 -28.78
C THR A 9 25.85 -12.50 -27.28
N CYS A 10 27.02 -12.40 -26.63
CA CYS A 10 27.14 -12.54 -25.16
C CYS A 10 26.46 -11.37 -24.41
N SER A 11 26.28 -10.21 -25.06
CA SER A 11 25.58 -9.07 -24.43
C SER A 11 24.03 -9.16 -24.55
N LEU A 12 23.52 -10.06 -25.38
CA LEU A 12 22.07 -10.20 -25.59
C LEU A 12 21.29 -10.52 -24.29
N PRO A 13 21.78 -11.40 -23.39
CA PRO A 13 21.08 -11.62 -22.12
C PRO A 13 20.81 -10.32 -21.34
N VAL A 14 21.83 -9.44 -21.25
CA VAL A 14 21.68 -8.15 -20.55
C VAL A 14 20.57 -7.31 -21.20
N LEU A 15 20.57 -7.21 -22.52
CA LEU A 15 19.56 -6.44 -23.27
C LEU A 15 18.15 -7.03 -23.10
N PHE A 16 18.03 -8.36 -23.15
CA PHE A 16 16.74 -9.02 -22.98
C PHE A 16 16.15 -8.80 -21.59
N TYR A 17 16.96 -8.91 -20.54
CA TYR A 17 16.51 -8.61 -19.19
C TYR A 17 16.15 -7.13 -19.00
N LEU A 18 16.95 -6.21 -19.56
CA LEU A 18 16.71 -4.77 -19.46
C LEU A 18 15.44 -4.31 -20.17
N LEU A 19 15.17 -4.86 -21.37
CA LEU A 19 14.06 -4.40 -22.24
C LEU A 19 12.76 -5.16 -22.00
N LEU A 20 12.83 -6.44 -21.65
CA LEU A 20 11.67 -7.34 -21.63
C LEU A 20 11.36 -7.92 -20.24
N GLY A 21 12.17 -7.57 -19.23
CA GLY A 21 12.02 -8.05 -17.87
C GLY A 21 12.40 -9.52 -17.70
N LYS A 22 12.18 -10.03 -16.47
CA LYS A 22 12.68 -11.34 -16.03
C LYS A 22 12.16 -12.52 -16.88
N GLN A 23 10.85 -12.60 -17.12
CA GLN A 23 10.24 -13.77 -17.76
C GLN A 23 10.66 -13.92 -19.23
N TYR A 24 10.45 -12.87 -20.01
CA TYR A 24 10.78 -12.89 -21.45
C TYR A 24 12.29 -12.84 -21.65
N GLY A 25 13.03 -12.11 -20.83
CA GLY A 25 14.50 -12.05 -20.87
C GLY A 25 15.13 -13.42 -20.65
N GLN A 26 14.62 -14.21 -19.72
CA GLN A 26 15.09 -15.58 -19.45
C GLN A 26 14.85 -16.50 -20.65
N VAL A 27 13.63 -16.51 -21.17
CA VAL A 27 13.25 -17.38 -22.31
C VAL A 27 14.08 -17.06 -23.57
N LEU A 28 14.20 -15.79 -23.91
CA LEU A 28 14.98 -15.38 -25.10
C LEU A 28 16.47 -15.65 -24.93
N SER A 29 17.03 -15.45 -23.75
CA SER A 29 18.43 -15.79 -23.47
C SER A 29 18.69 -17.27 -23.66
N LEU A 30 17.81 -18.16 -23.16
CA LEU A 30 17.92 -19.60 -23.38
C LEU A 30 17.77 -20.00 -24.84
N MET A 31 16.85 -19.39 -25.59
CA MET A 31 16.68 -19.64 -27.03
C MET A 31 17.93 -19.27 -27.82
N VAL A 32 18.55 -18.12 -27.53
CA VAL A 32 19.78 -17.69 -28.18
C VAL A 32 20.93 -18.61 -27.82
N ALA A 33 21.05 -19.05 -26.55
CA ALA A 33 22.06 -20.02 -26.13
C ALA A 33 21.95 -21.35 -26.88
N LEU A 34 20.74 -21.89 -27.02
CA LEU A 34 20.45 -23.11 -27.79
C LEU A 34 20.79 -22.97 -29.29
N LEU A 35 20.40 -21.87 -29.90
CA LEU A 35 20.71 -21.59 -31.27
C LEU A 35 22.22 -21.51 -31.50
N GLN A 36 22.94 -20.86 -30.62
CA GLN A 36 24.41 -20.77 -30.69
C GLN A 36 25.09 -22.13 -30.51
N ALA A 37 24.62 -22.94 -29.55
CA ALA A 37 25.11 -24.29 -29.37
C ALA A 37 24.93 -25.16 -30.60
N LEU A 38 23.78 -25.08 -31.27
CA LEU A 38 23.51 -25.78 -32.53
C LEU A 38 24.44 -25.34 -33.67
N ILE A 39 24.67 -24.04 -33.85
CA ILE A 39 25.55 -23.50 -34.87
C ILE A 39 27.01 -23.95 -34.63
N LEU A 40 27.45 -23.93 -33.39
CA LEU A 40 28.82 -24.34 -33.02
C LEU A 40 29.01 -25.85 -33.19
N PHE A 41 28.01 -26.65 -32.79
CA PHE A 41 28.05 -28.10 -33.01
C PHE A 41 28.13 -28.49 -34.48
N SER A 42 27.40 -27.83 -35.35
CA SER A 42 27.43 -28.10 -36.80
C SER A 42 28.78 -27.74 -37.43
N LYS A 43 29.59 -26.86 -36.82
CA LYS A 43 30.93 -26.47 -37.33
C LYS A 43 32.09 -27.21 -36.71
N SER A 44 31.89 -27.93 -35.58
CA SER A 44 32.97 -28.63 -34.88
C SER A 44 33.58 -29.78 -35.66
N SER A 45 32.96 -30.24 -36.69
CA SER A 45 33.45 -31.32 -37.57
C SER A 45 34.62 -30.91 -38.46
N LEU A 46 34.97 -29.61 -38.58
CA LEU A 46 36.01 -29.12 -39.48
C LEU A 46 37.37 -28.86 -38.85
N GLU A 47 37.40 -28.51 -37.52
CA GLU A 47 38.65 -28.32 -36.75
C GLU A 47 38.40 -28.61 -35.26
N PRO A 48 38.60 -29.85 -34.77
CA PRO A 48 38.03 -30.28 -33.49
C PRO A 48 38.71 -29.65 -32.23
N LEU A 49 40.00 -29.41 -32.18
CA LEU A 49 40.68 -28.94 -30.98
C LEU A 49 40.48 -27.43 -30.69
N ASN A 50 40.55 -26.60 -31.70
CA ASN A 50 40.34 -25.15 -31.54
C ASN A 50 38.86 -24.78 -31.31
N SER A 51 37.95 -25.58 -31.88
CA SER A 51 36.51 -25.40 -31.71
C SER A 51 36.02 -25.74 -30.29
N VAL A 52 36.61 -26.75 -29.61
CA VAL A 52 36.24 -27.12 -28.28
C VAL A 52 36.64 -26.04 -27.26
N ASN A 53 37.84 -25.50 -27.32
CA ASN A 53 38.27 -24.40 -26.45
C ASN A 53 37.47 -23.14 -26.65
N PHE A 54 37.11 -22.81 -27.87
CA PHE A 54 36.20 -21.66 -28.18
C PHE A 54 34.80 -21.86 -27.62
N LEU A 55 34.25 -23.06 -27.77
CA LEU A 55 32.97 -23.46 -27.21
C LEU A 55 32.93 -23.31 -25.70
N LEU A 56 33.94 -23.83 -25.02
CA LEU A 56 34.02 -23.77 -23.55
C LEU A 56 34.09 -22.32 -23.05
N ASN A 57 34.99 -21.52 -23.62
CA ASN A 57 35.15 -20.11 -23.23
C ASN A 57 33.92 -19.30 -23.53
N PHE A 58 33.26 -19.51 -24.68
CA PHE A 58 32.07 -18.82 -25.07
C PHE A 58 30.89 -19.18 -24.14
N SER A 59 30.68 -20.49 -23.90
CA SER A 59 29.62 -20.96 -23.02
C SER A 59 29.80 -20.46 -21.58
N PHE A 60 31.03 -20.48 -21.09
CA PHE A 60 31.37 -19.96 -19.76
C PHE A 60 31.04 -18.45 -19.67
N THR A 61 31.49 -17.65 -20.62
CA THR A 61 31.21 -16.21 -20.68
C THR A 61 29.72 -15.93 -20.74
N TYR A 62 28.99 -16.67 -21.59
CA TYR A 62 27.55 -16.52 -21.72
C TYR A 62 26.81 -16.84 -20.42
N ILE A 63 27.16 -17.96 -19.76
CA ILE A 63 26.59 -18.38 -18.48
C ILE A 63 26.89 -17.33 -17.39
N CYS A 64 28.12 -16.81 -17.33
CA CYS A 64 28.48 -15.77 -16.36
C CYS A 64 27.63 -14.50 -16.57
N ILE A 65 27.52 -14.01 -17.81
CA ILE A 65 26.72 -12.82 -18.11
C ILE A 65 25.24 -13.05 -17.84
N TRP A 66 24.72 -14.22 -18.21
CA TRP A 66 23.34 -14.60 -17.91
C TRP A 66 23.08 -14.66 -16.39
N ALA A 67 23.97 -15.30 -15.63
CA ALA A 67 23.84 -15.41 -14.18
C ALA A 67 23.87 -14.03 -13.48
N VAL A 68 24.77 -13.14 -13.92
CA VAL A 68 24.84 -11.77 -13.42
C VAL A 68 23.56 -11.00 -13.74
N SER A 69 23.10 -11.09 -14.99
CA SER A 69 21.85 -10.41 -15.42
C SER A 69 20.64 -10.92 -14.65
N HIS A 70 20.54 -12.23 -14.44
CA HIS A 70 19.46 -12.85 -13.68
C HIS A 70 19.46 -12.45 -12.21
N THR A 71 20.62 -12.45 -11.56
CA THR A 71 20.74 -12.04 -10.15
C THR A 71 20.48 -10.55 -9.97
N PHE A 72 20.97 -9.72 -10.90
CA PHE A 72 20.71 -8.27 -10.87
C PHE A 72 19.22 -7.95 -10.97
N GLU A 73 18.49 -8.60 -11.89
CA GLU A 73 17.06 -8.37 -12.06
C GLU A 73 16.24 -8.87 -10.84
N ASN A 74 16.64 -10.00 -10.25
CA ASN A 74 16.03 -10.47 -9.01
C ASN A 74 16.20 -9.45 -7.88
N SER A 75 17.44 -8.95 -7.70
CA SER A 75 17.73 -7.93 -6.67
C SER A 75 16.95 -6.64 -6.93
N ARG A 76 16.86 -6.19 -8.19
CA ARG A 76 16.11 -4.99 -8.57
C ARG A 76 14.62 -5.11 -8.24
N ALA A 77 14.02 -6.26 -8.52
CA ALA A 77 12.63 -6.53 -8.18
C ALA A 77 12.40 -6.53 -6.66
N GLU A 78 13.31 -7.14 -5.90
CA GLU A 78 13.25 -7.17 -4.44
C GLU A 78 13.42 -5.79 -3.81
N TYR A 79 14.37 -4.98 -4.31
CA TYR A 79 14.55 -3.59 -3.87
C TYR A 79 13.34 -2.72 -4.23
N GLY A 80 12.76 -2.90 -5.41
CA GLY A 80 11.53 -2.21 -5.80
C GLY A 80 10.39 -2.50 -4.83
N GLN A 81 10.17 -3.76 -4.49
CA GLN A 81 9.15 -4.19 -3.54
C GLN A 81 9.41 -3.66 -2.11
N ARG A 82 10.67 -3.62 -1.68
CA ARG A 82 11.04 -3.02 -0.38
C ARG A 82 10.79 -1.52 -0.35
N LEU A 83 11.10 -0.79 -1.43
CA LEU A 83 10.81 0.64 -1.55
C LEU A 83 9.30 0.91 -1.56
N GLU A 84 8.50 0.10 -2.27
CA GLU A 84 7.03 0.18 -2.21
C GLU A 84 6.51 -0.06 -0.80
N ASN A 85 6.99 -1.10 -0.10
CA ASN A 85 6.57 -1.39 1.27
C ASN A 85 6.95 -0.28 2.25
N LEU A 86 8.11 0.34 2.10
CA LEU A 86 8.51 1.52 2.88
C LEU A 86 7.66 2.75 2.54
N ALA A 87 7.19 2.87 1.29
CA ALA A 87 6.31 3.94 0.85
C ALA A 87 4.84 3.75 1.29
N LEU A 88 4.44 2.59 1.83
CA LEU A 88 3.07 2.29 2.25
C LEU A 88 2.79 2.63 3.72
N LEU A 89 3.80 2.92 4.52
CA LEU A 89 3.62 3.25 5.93
C LEU A 89 3.80 4.75 6.19
N ASP A 90 3.05 5.25 7.16
CA ASP A 90 3.31 6.56 7.75
C ASP A 90 4.56 6.47 8.65
N PRO A 91 5.58 7.31 8.43
CA PRO A 91 6.86 7.17 9.14
C PRO A 91 6.77 7.48 10.64
N LEU A 92 5.81 8.31 11.07
CA LEU A 92 5.65 8.66 12.47
C LEU A 92 4.93 7.56 13.25
N THR A 93 3.80 7.12 12.74
CA THR A 93 2.90 6.21 13.47
C THR A 93 3.05 4.76 13.07
N GLY A 94 3.67 4.50 11.94
CA GLY A 94 3.74 3.18 11.33
C GLY A 94 2.38 2.65 10.84
N ALA A 95 1.30 3.42 10.88
CA ALA A 95 0.03 3.07 10.22
C ALA A 95 0.22 2.97 8.70
N GLY A 96 -0.71 2.34 7.99
CA GLY A 96 -0.76 2.50 6.56
C GLY A 96 -0.93 3.98 6.19
N ASN A 97 -0.36 4.42 5.10
CA ASN A 97 -0.62 5.77 4.58
C ASN A 97 -1.76 5.76 3.55
N ARG A 98 -2.05 6.93 2.93
CA ARG A 98 -3.07 7.06 1.89
C ARG A 98 -2.85 6.12 0.69
N LEU A 99 -1.60 5.87 0.30
CA LEU A 99 -1.26 4.96 -0.78
C LEU A 99 -1.59 3.52 -0.40
N ALA A 100 -1.21 3.11 0.82
CA ALA A 100 -1.57 1.80 1.38
C ALA A 100 -3.08 1.58 1.44
N MET A 101 -3.84 2.60 1.86
CA MET A 101 -5.31 2.55 1.90
C MET A 101 -5.89 2.25 0.51
N THR A 102 -5.40 2.96 -0.52
CA THR A 102 -5.85 2.77 -1.90
C THR A 102 -5.50 1.37 -2.41
N HIS A 103 -4.26 0.94 -2.23
CA HIS A 103 -3.80 -0.39 -2.65
C HIS A 103 -4.58 -1.50 -1.95
N TYR A 104 -4.76 -1.40 -0.64
CA TYR A 104 -5.47 -2.39 0.16
C TYR A 104 -6.94 -2.52 -0.25
N PHE A 105 -7.61 -1.39 -0.52
CA PHE A 105 -8.98 -1.39 -1.01
C PHE A 105 -9.10 -2.11 -2.36
N GLU A 106 -8.27 -1.77 -3.34
CA GLU A 106 -8.36 -2.34 -4.70
C GLU A 106 -8.02 -3.83 -4.72
N VAL A 107 -7.07 -4.29 -3.93
CA VAL A 107 -6.59 -5.68 -3.95
C VAL A 107 -7.42 -6.59 -3.04
N GLU A 108 -7.73 -6.14 -1.83
CA GLU A 108 -8.26 -7.00 -0.77
C GLU A 108 -9.75 -6.82 -0.51
N LEU A 109 -10.29 -5.62 -0.70
CA LEU A 109 -11.60 -5.26 -0.13
C LEU A 109 -12.68 -4.98 -1.16
N LYS A 110 -12.35 -4.56 -2.37
CA LYS A 110 -13.30 -4.08 -3.40
C LYS A 110 -14.44 -5.06 -3.74
N ASN A 111 -14.21 -6.36 -3.54
CA ASN A 111 -15.21 -7.39 -3.84
C ASN A 111 -15.80 -8.04 -2.58
N LYS A 112 -15.50 -7.50 -1.40
CA LYS A 112 -16.06 -8.03 -0.14
C LYS A 112 -17.41 -7.38 0.14
N ASN A 113 -18.41 -8.21 0.41
CA ASN A 113 -19.68 -7.75 0.96
C ASN A 113 -19.51 -7.36 2.43
N GLY A 114 -20.22 -6.31 2.85
CA GLY A 114 -20.17 -5.88 4.25
C GLY A 114 -18.84 -5.20 4.60
N LEU A 115 -18.54 -4.09 3.94
CA LEU A 115 -17.38 -3.25 4.21
C LEU A 115 -17.84 -1.85 4.61
N PHE A 116 -17.29 -1.34 5.71
CA PHE A 116 -17.47 0.04 6.14
C PHE A 116 -16.13 0.77 6.11
N ILE A 117 -16.19 2.07 5.90
CA ILE A 117 -15.08 2.98 6.15
C ILE A 117 -15.47 3.93 7.27
N LEU A 118 -14.56 4.11 8.22
CA LEU A 118 -14.59 5.12 9.25
C LEU A 118 -13.55 6.17 8.88
N MET A 119 -13.98 7.42 8.71
CA MET A 119 -13.08 8.58 8.61
C MET A 119 -13.07 9.26 9.96
N LEU A 120 -11.87 9.43 10.52
CA LEU A 120 -11.67 9.91 11.89
C LEU A 120 -10.76 11.13 11.88
N ASP A 121 -11.03 12.07 12.77
CA ASP A 121 -10.21 13.27 12.94
C ASP A 121 -10.14 13.64 14.42
N LEU A 122 -8.93 13.89 14.92
CA LEU A 122 -8.71 14.30 16.31
C LEU A 122 -9.19 15.74 16.50
N ASP A 123 -10.19 15.91 17.35
CA ASP A 123 -10.80 17.20 17.59
C ASP A 123 -9.81 18.17 18.24
N TYR A 124 -9.72 19.39 17.68
CA TYR A 124 -8.85 20.47 18.18
C TYR A 124 -7.36 20.11 18.29
N PHE A 125 -6.87 19.17 17.48
CA PHE A 125 -5.48 18.70 17.54
C PHE A 125 -4.46 19.84 17.34
N LYS A 126 -4.80 20.83 16.50
CA LYS A 126 -3.98 22.04 16.36
C LYS A 126 -3.79 22.77 17.69
N ASN A 127 -4.85 22.89 18.51
CA ASN A 127 -4.75 23.56 19.82
C ASN A 127 -3.81 22.79 20.76
N ILE A 128 -3.79 21.47 20.66
CA ILE A 128 -2.86 20.64 21.43
C ILE A 128 -1.43 20.92 20.99
N ASN A 129 -1.14 20.96 19.70
CA ASN A 129 0.18 21.32 19.17
C ASN A 129 0.60 22.73 19.59
N ASP A 130 -0.32 23.70 19.50
CA ASP A 130 -0.04 25.08 19.85
C ASP A 130 0.22 25.25 21.37
N GLN A 131 -0.40 24.44 22.22
CA GLN A 131 -0.27 24.51 23.67
C GLN A 131 0.90 23.69 24.22
N TYR A 132 1.12 22.47 23.71
CA TYR A 132 2.07 21.49 24.27
C TYR A 132 3.28 21.21 23.37
N GLY A 133 3.27 21.74 22.15
CA GLY A 133 4.32 21.52 21.15
C GLY A 133 4.06 20.29 20.25
N HIS A 134 4.75 20.28 19.12
CA HIS A 134 4.61 19.21 18.10
C HIS A 134 5.08 17.85 18.61
N ASP A 135 6.09 17.78 19.46
CA ASP A 135 6.60 16.51 20.02
C ASP A 135 5.53 15.78 20.84
N VAL A 136 4.73 16.52 21.59
CA VAL A 136 3.59 15.98 22.36
C VAL A 136 2.49 15.53 21.39
N GLY A 137 2.18 16.32 20.37
CA GLY A 137 1.24 15.95 19.32
C GLY A 137 1.64 14.67 18.59
N ASP A 138 2.91 14.50 18.27
CA ASP A 138 3.43 13.30 17.63
C ASP A 138 3.25 12.06 18.50
N ARG A 139 3.48 12.16 19.82
CA ARG A 139 3.24 11.05 20.76
C ARG A 139 1.76 10.69 20.87
N ILE A 140 0.87 11.69 20.85
CA ILE A 140 -0.58 11.45 20.81
C ILE A 140 -0.94 10.64 19.55
N LEU A 141 -0.43 11.02 18.38
CA LEU A 141 -0.69 10.31 17.13
C LEU A 141 -0.21 8.85 17.18
N ILE A 142 0.96 8.61 17.80
CA ILE A 142 1.50 7.25 18.01
C ILE A 142 0.59 6.46 18.94
N GLU A 143 0.19 7.05 20.08
CA GLU A 143 -0.68 6.40 21.08
C GLU A 143 -2.05 6.05 20.48
N VAL A 144 -2.70 6.99 19.80
CA VAL A 144 -3.98 6.80 19.11
C VAL A 144 -3.89 5.70 18.06
N THR A 145 -2.82 5.70 17.28
CA THR A 145 -2.58 4.65 16.29
C THR A 145 -2.42 3.27 16.93
N SER A 146 -1.67 3.19 18.04
CA SER A 146 -1.50 1.96 18.82
C SER A 146 -2.84 1.44 19.35
N PHE A 147 -3.66 2.35 19.88
CA PHE A 147 -5.00 2.04 20.36
C PHE A 147 -5.90 1.45 19.26
N PHE A 148 -5.93 2.07 18.06
CA PHE A 148 -6.71 1.55 16.93
C PHE A 148 -6.23 0.17 16.51
N ARG A 149 -4.91 -0.04 16.43
CA ARG A 149 -4.31 -1.31 16.01
C ARG A 149 -4.55 -2.47 16.97
N GLN A 150 -4.68 -2.21 18.25
CA GLN A 150 -5.01 -3.24 19.23
C GLN A 150 -6.42 -3.80 19.03
N ARG A 151 -7.32 -3.04 18.42
CA ARG A 151 -8.73 -3.40 18.21
C ARG A 151 -9.04 -3.86 16.80
N ILE A 152 -8.19 -3.52 15.85
CA ILE A 152 -8.36 -3.86 14.45
C ILE A 152 -7.06 -4.48 13.93
N SER A 153 -7.18 -5.40 12.96
CA SER A 153 -6.03 -5.92 12.23
C SER A 153 -5.20 -4.78 11.61
N LYS A 154 -3.87 -4.86 11.71
CA LYS A 154 -2.93 -3.80 11.27
C LYS A 154 -3.17 -3.30 9.84
N GLY A 155 -3.61 -4.18 8.95
CA GLY A 155 -3.86 -3.82 7.55
C GLY A 155 -5.08 -2.92 7.31
N TYR A 156 -5.87 -2.61 8.32
CA TYR A 156 -7.11 -1.85 8.18
C TYR A 156 -7.05 -0.41 8.74
N VAL A 157 -5.94 -0.01 9.36
CA VAL A 157 -5.76 1.31 9.99
C VAL A 157 -4.79 2.13 9.16
N PHE A 158 -5.21 3.33 8.73
CA PHE A 158 -4.43 4.23 7.89
C PHE A 158 -4.43 5.64 8.45
N ARG A 159 -3.27 6.33 8.39
CA ARG A 159 -3.15 7.76 8.61
C ARG A 159 -3.10 8.45 7.25
N ILE A 160 -4.08 9.29 6.95
CA ILE A 160 -4.26 9.89 5.61
C ILE A 160 -3.89 11.37 5.54
N GLY A 161 -3.74 12.01 6.68
CA GLY A 161 -3.35 13.42 6.86
C GLY A 161 -2.77 13.65 8.24
N GLY A 162 -2.54 14.88 8.63
CA GLY A 162 -1.95 15.25 9.92
C GLY A 162 -2.57 14.55 11.12
N GLU A 163 -3.82 14.87 11.43
CA GLU A 163 -4.64 14.28 12.49
C GLU A 163 -5.76 13.37 11.98
N GLU A 164 -5.75 13.09 10.66
CA GLU A 164 -6.80 12.34 9.98
C GLU A 164 -6.43 10.86 9.83
N PHE A 165 -7.36 9.99 10.18
CA PHE A 165 -7.24 8.54 10.05
C PHE A 165 -8.38 7.96 9.24
N ALA A 166 -8.13 6.82 8.61
CA ALA A 166 -9.15 5.98 8.00
C ALA A 166 -9.04 4.55 8.54
N ILE A 167 -10.18 3.92 8.73
CA ILE A 167 -10.28 2.53 9.15
C ILE A 167 -11.23 1.80 8.22
N PHE A 168 -10.78 0.72 7.58
CA PHE A 168 -11.70 -0.21 6.94
C PHE A 168 -12.17 -1.26 7.94
N LEU A 169 -13.47 -1.37 8.09
CA LEU A 169 -14.12 -2.30 9.01
C LEU A 169 -14.96 -3.31 8.22
N PRO A 170 -14.52 -4.57 8.08
CA PRO A 170 -15.37 -5.62 7.59
C PRO A 170 -16.50 -5.88 8.59
N SER A 171 -17.73 -5.59 8.20
CA SER A 171 -18.95 -5.86 8.99
C SER A 171 -20.12 -6.01 8.04
N SER A 172 -21.02 -6.90 8.31
CA SER A 172 -22.26 -7.09 7.56
C SER A 172 -23.43 -6.25 8.12
N ASP A 173 -23.25 -5.66 9.29
CA ASP A 173 -24.30 -4.96 10.03
C ASP A 173 -23.92 -3.49 10.28
N PRO A 174 -24.73 -2.53 9.79
CA PRO A 174 -24.54 -1.10 10.02
C PRO A 174 -24.49 -0.71 11.51
N ARG A 175 -25.30 -1.37 12.34
CA ARG A 175 -25.35 -1.10 13.77
C ARG A 175 -24.03 -1.47 14.45
N SER A 176 -23.48 -2.63 14.13
CA SER A 176 -22.19 -3.06 14.66
C SER A 176 -21.04 -2.11 14.22
N ALA A 177 -21.11 -1.55 13.01
CA ALA A 177 -20.12 -0.57 12.55
C ALA A 177 -20.23 0.76 13.32
N TYR A 178 -21.44 1.20 13.60
CA TYR A 178 -21.67 2.38 14.45
C TYR A 178 -21.20 2.15 15.89
N GLU A 179 -21.60 1.05 16.52
CA GLU A 179 -21.22 0.69 17.90
C GLU A 179 -19.69 0.59 18.05
N PHE A 180 -19.02 0.05 17.03
CA PHE A 180 -17.57 0.02 17.01
C PHE A 180 -16.95 1.42 16.91
N ALA A 181 -17.46 2.28 16.03
CA ALA A 181 -17.01 3.66 15.90
C ALA A 181 -17.23 4.45 17.21
N ASP A 182 -18.38 4.28 17.83
CA ASP A 182 -18.72 4.96 19.10
C ASP A 182 -17.87 4.46 20.27
N MET A 183 -17.55 3.17 20.31
CA MET A 183 -16.60 2.61 21.26
C MET A 183 -15.20 3.26 21.14
N LEU A 184 -14.71 3.48 19.91
CA LEU A 184 -13.43 4.17 19.68
C LEU A 184 -13.49 5.62 20.21
N ARG A 185 -14.57 6.34 19.89
CA ARG A 185 -14.82 7.72 20.31
C ARG A 185 -14.87 7.82 21.85
N GLU A 186 -15.71 6.99 22.47
CA GLU A 186 -15.92 7.02 23.92
C GLU A 186 -14.63 6.70 24.68
N HIS A 187 -13.87 5.70 24.22
CA HIS A 187 -12.61 5.36 24.83
C HIS A 187 -11.62 6.52 24.86
N LEU A 188 -11.43 7.20 23.72
CA LEU A 188 -10.52 8.35 23.67
C LEU A 188 -11.02 9.52 24.53
N ALA A 189 -12.34 9.75 24.57
CA ALA A 189 -12.94 10.82 25.36
C ALA A 189 -12.87 10.57 26.88
N THR A 190 -12.85 9.30 27.31
CA THR A 190 -12.85 8.93 28.74
C THR A 190 -11.48 8.54 29.28
N THR A 191 -10.52 8.24 28.39
CA THR A 191 -9.15 7.89 28.79
C THR A 191 -8.37 9.14 29.13
N ILE A 192 -7.63 9.08 30.23
CA ILE A 192 -6.68 10.11 30.62
C ILE A 192 -5.37 9.84 29.87
N HIS A 193 -5.00 10.75 28.98
CA HIS A 193 -3.74 10.68 28.23
C HIS A 193 -2.65 11.43 28.99
N ASN A 194 -1.73 10.68 29.61
CA ASN A 194 -0.58 11.25 30.30
C ASN A 194 0.65 11.19 29.39
N ILE A 195 1.03 12.33 28.84
CA ILE A 195 2.21 12.45 27.97
C ILE A 195 3.14 13.50 28.57
N ASP A 196 4.38 13.13 28.92
CA ASP A 196 5.38 14.00 29.55
C ASP A 196 4.83 14.77 30.77
N GLU A 197 4.16 14.03 31.68
CA GLU A 197 3.52 14.60 32.89
C GLU A 197 2.35 15.56 32.60
N GLN A 198 1.95 15.71 31.33
CA GLN A 198 0.80 16.51 30.90
C GLN A 198 -0.45 15.65 30.79
N VAL A 199 -1.53 16.11 31.41
CA VAL A 199 -2.87 15.49 31.28
C VAL A 199 -3.58 16.11 30.10
N ILE A 200 -3.84 15.32 29.06
CA ILE A 200 -4.44 15.79 27.82
C ILE A 200 -5.79 15.12 27.63
N ASN A 201 -6.83 15.91 27.45
CA ASN A 201 -8.16 15.44 27.04
C ASN A 201 -8.22 15.37 25.52
N LEU A 202 -8.55 14.20 25.01
CA LEU A 202 -8.59 13.92 23.58
C LEU A 202 -9.98 13.46 23.17
N THR A 203 -10.53 14.05 22.12
CA THR A 203 -11.77 13.57 21.49
C THR A 203 -11.57 13.37 19.99
N ILE A 204 -12.43 12.56 19.40
CA ILE A 204 -12.46 12.34 17.96
C ILE A 204 -13.87 12.50 17.40
N SER A 205 -13.95 13.05 16.19
CA SER A 205 -15.14 13.00 15.35
C SER A 205 -15.00 11.88 14.32
N ILE A 206 -16.07 11.16 14.06
CA ILE A 206 -16.06 9.99 13.17
C ILE A 206 -17.22 10.06 12.18
N GLY A 207 -16.90 9.91 10.90
CA GLY A 207 -17.87 9.70 9.82
C GLY A 207 -17.84 8.25 9.35
N VAL A 208 -18.99 7.60 9.26
CA VAL A 208 -19.11 6.18 8.87
C VAL A 208 -19.88 6.06 7.57
N ALA A 209 -19.35 5.31 6.61
CA ALA A 209 -20.08 4.96 5.39
C ALA A 209 -20.00 3.45 5.12
N CYS A 210 -21.05 2.90 4.50
CA CYS A 210 -21.08 1.53 4.00
C CYS A 210 -20.64 1.49 2.54
N TYR A 211 -19.84 0.53 2.15
CA TYR A 211 -19.48 0.29 0.75
C TYR A 211 -20.68 -0.16 -0.07
N MET A 212 -20.87 0.44 -1.23
CA MET A 212 -21.90 0.05 -2.18
C MET A 212 -21.28 -0.67 -3.37
N PRO A 213 -21.90 -1.74 -3.90
CA PRO A 213 -21.40 -2.45 -5.07
C PRO A 213 -21.09 -1.48 -6.23
N ASN A 214 -19.97 -1.69 -6.91
CA ASN A 214 -19.48 -0.87 -8.03
C ASN A 214 -19.12 0.59 -7.68
N GLN A 215 -19.06 0.94 -6.40
CA GLN A 215 -18.61 2.25 -5.96
C GLN A 215 -17.09 2.39 -6.09
N THR A 216 -16.62 3.56 -6.55
CA THR A 216 -15.18 3.88 -6.51
C THR A 216 -14.75 4.20 -5.07
N LEU A 217 -13.48 3.94 -4.75
CA LEU A 217 -12.91 4.33 -3.46
C LEU A 217 -13.10 5.83 -3.18
N LYS A 218 -12.95 6.68 -4.19
CA LYS A 218 -13.15 8.13 -4.07
C LYS A 218 -14.55 8.48 -3.58
N ASN A 219 -15.57 7.86 -4.14
CA ASN A 219 -16.95 8.11 -3.73
C ASN A 219 -17.26 7.51 -2.36
N PHE A 220 -16.63 6.39 -2.03
CA PHE A 220 -16.75 5.76 -0.72
C PHE A 220 -16.18 6.65 0.39
N ILE A 221 -14.95 7.14 0.20
CA ILE A 221 -14.31 8.11 1.12
C ILE A 221 -15.16 9.37 1.24
N LYS A 222 -15.59 9.95 0.10
CA LYS A 222 -16.39 11.20 0.12
C LYS A 222 -17.60 11.09 1.02
N ARG A 223 -18.34 9.99 0.97
CA ARG A 223 -19.53 9.80 1.82
C ARG A 223 -19.20 9.77 3.31
N ALA A 224 -18.07 9.14 3.68
CA ALA A 224 -17.61 9.14 5.06
C ALA A 224 -17.08 10.52 5.50
N ASP A 225 -16.39 11.25 4.59
CA ASP A 225 -15.95 12.63 4.85
C ASP A 225 -17.13 13.58 5.04
N ASP A 226 -18.18 13.47 4.23
CA ASP A 226 -19.39 14.27 4.37
C ASP A 226 -20.03 14.01 5.76
N ALA A 227 -20.07 12.76 6.23
CA ALA A 227 -20.54 12.41 7.55
C ALA A 227 -19.60 12.92 8.68
N LEU A 228 -18.27 12.83 8.52
CA LEU A 228 -17.29 13.39 9.45
C LEU A 228 -17.46 14.92 9.57
N TYR A 229 -17.67 15.59 8.45
CA TYR A 229 -17.90 17.02 8.45
C TYR A 229 -19.16 17.39 9.27
N GLN A 230 -20.25 16.62 9.14
CA GLN A 230 -21.46 16.79 9.96
C GLN A 230 -21.17 16.54 11.45
N ALA A 231 -20.38 15.52 11.80
CA ALA A 231 -19.98 15.26 13.18
C ALA A 231 -19.26 16.48 13.77
N LYS A 232 -18.34 17.08 13.01
CA LYS A 232 -17.62 18.30 13.43
C LYS A 232 -18.55 19.51 13.59
N GLN A 233 -19.50 19.70 12.67
CA GLN A 233 -20.48 20.80 12.74
C GLN A 233 -21.46 20.67 13.91
N GLN A 234 -21.88 19.47 14.23
CA GLN A 234 -22.79 19.19 15.34
C GLN A 234 -22.15 19.25 16.73
N GLY A 235 -20.93 19.77 16.86
CA GLY A 235 -20.26 20.01 18.13
C GLY A 235 -19.14 19.02 18.45
N ARG A 236 -18.66 18.26 17.47
CA ARG A 236 -17.54 17.30 17.61
C ARG A 236 -17.80 16.15 18.60
N ASN A 237 -16.76 15.33 18.87
CA ASN A 237 -16.86 14.15 19.73
C ASN A 237 -18.11 13.31 19.44
N LYS A 238 -18.32 12.96 18.17
CA LYS A 238 -19.52 12.29 17.65
C LYS A 238 -19.22 11.32 16.55
N VAL A 239 -20.12 10.35 16.41
CA VAL A 239 -20.22 9.49 15.24
C VAL A 239 -21.43 9.92 14.43
N VAL A 240 -21.24 10.14 13.12
CA VAL A 240 -22.32 10.38 12.16
C VAL A 240 -22.22 9.35 11.04
N THR A 241 -23.36 8.86 10.57
CA THR A 241 -23.43 7.85 9.52
C THR A 241 -23.98 8.41 8.22
N ALA A 242 -23.36 8.08 7.11
CA ALA A 242 -23.78 8.55 5.79
C ALA A 242 -25.17 8.04 5.37
N TYR A 243 -25.69 6.96 5.97
CA TYR A 243 -27.03 6.44 5.69
C TYR A 243 -28.13 7.22 6.43
N GLU A 244 -27.86 7.75 7.62
CA GLU A 244 -28.81 8.66 8.33
C GLU A 244 -28.98 9.96 7.57
N LEU A 245 -27.88 10.56 7.07
CA LEU A 245 -27.92 11.76 6.24
C LEU A 245 -28.76 11.59 4.97
N SER A 246 -28.77 10.37 4.41
CA SER A 246 -29.57 10.07 3.22
C SER A 246 -31.08 10.01 3.53
N GLN A 247 -31.45 9.60 4.73
CA GLN A 247 -32.88 9.58 5.16
C GLN A 247 -33.36 10.98 5.50
N GLU A 248 -32.62 11.79 6.24
CA GLU A 248 -32.98 13.18 6.54
C GLU A 248 -33.16 14.04 5.27
N SER A 249 -32.30 13.85 4.26
CA SER A 249 -32.42 14.56 2.99
C SER A 249 -33.68 14.14 2.18
N ILE A 250 -34.12 12.88 2.32
CA ILE A 250 -35.36 12.40 1.67
C ILE A 250 -36.61 12.93 2.38
N GLU A 251 -36.57 13.02 3.71
CA GLU A 251 -37.69 13.58 4.48
C GLU A 251 -37.86 15.09 4.28
N HIS A 252 -36.75 15.83 4.20
CA HIS A 252 -36.75 17.28 3.93
C HIS A 252 -37.32 17.62 2.53
N ASN A 253 -36.97 16.80 1.51
CA ASN A 253 -37.49 16.94 0.15
C ASN A 253 -38.96 16.49 0.00
N LYS A 254 -39.50 15.73 0.94
CA LYS A 254 -40.93 15.36 0.96
C LYS A 254 -41.84 16.39 1.70
N ALA A 255 -41.21 17.25 2.49
CA ALA A 255 -41.88 18.29 3.29
C ALA A 255 -41.88 19.68 2.60
N SER A 256 -41.19 19.79 1.45
CA SER A 256 -41.17 20.98 0.57
C SER A 256 -42.05 20.77 -0.65
#